data_2c0449035958cd7dca2d496e3620da45
#
_entry.id   2c0449035958cd7dca2d496e3620da45
#
_cell.length_a   1.000
_cell.length_b   1.000
_cell.length_c   1.000
_cell.angle_alpha   90.00
_cell.angle_beta   90.00
_cell.angle_gamma   90.00
#
_symmetry.space_group_name_H-M   'P 1'
#
loop_
_entity.id
_entity.type
_entity.pdbx_description
1 polymer ?
#
loop_
_entity_poly.entity_id
_entity_poly.type
_entity_poly.pdbx_seq_one_letter_code
_entity_poly.pdbx_strand_id
1 'polypeptide(L)'
;VANFKDGKWDEGQLTTDPNVTLNECACVFQYAQTVFEGMKAYTTEDGHIVTFRPDLNAERLANSARRLEMPVYPEDKFVEAIVKTINANKEYVPPYGSGATLYVRPYMFGSSAVIGVKPADEYQFRILTTPVGPYFKGGAKPITIKISDFDRAAPHGTGHIKAGLNYAMSLHAIVTAHAEGYDENMYLDACLLYTSDA
;
A
#
# COMPACT_ATOMS: atom_id res chain seq x y z
N VAL A 1 9.88 1.75 -11.73
CA VAL A 1 10.60 2.56 -10.74
C VAL A 1 10.73 3.97 -11.25
N ALA A 2 10.36 4.97 -10.47
CA ALA A 2 10.63 6.37 -10.73
C ALA A 2 11.34 6.98 -9.50
N ASN A 3 12.24 7.94 -9.74
CA ASN A 3 13.00 8.61 -8.69
C ASN A 3 12.65 10.10 -8.66
N PHE A 4 12.53 10.63 -7.44
CA PHE A 4 12.42 12.07 -7.19
C PHE A 4 13.77 12.60 -6.72
N LYS A 5 14.29 13.55 -7.45
CA LYS A 5 15.56 14.20 -7.15
C LYS A 5 15.55 15.62 -7.72
N ASP A 6 16.21 16.55 -7.05
CA ASP A 6 16.31 17.96 -7.46
C ASP A 6 14.92 18.58 -7.76
N GLY A 7 13.93 18.25 -6.92
CA GLY A 7 12.58 18.82 -7.00
C GLY A 7 11.67 18.22 -8.08
N LYS A 8 12.05 17.15 -8.76
CA LYS A 8 11.26 16.56 -9.85
C LYS A 8 11.33 15.04 -9.91
N TRP A 9 10.26 14.42 -10.42
CA TRP A 9 10.22 13.02 -10.79
C TRP A 9 10.87 12.80 -12.17
N ASP A 10 11.62 11.70 -12.31
CA ASP A 10 12.05 11.21 -13.62
C ASP A 10 10.90 10.51 -14.37
N GLU A 11 11.14 10.10 -15.62
CA GLU A 11 10.12 9.43 -16.46
C GLU A 11 9.80 8.00 -16.00
N GLY A 12 10.58 7.46 -15.08
CA GLY A 12 10.43 6.09 -14.61
C GLY A 12 10.75 5.03 -15.66
N GLN A 13 11.02 3.83 -15.19
CA GLN A 13 11.35 2.69 -16.05
C GLN A 13 10.85 1.37 -15.48
N LEU A 14 10.61 0.39 -16.35
CA LEU A 14 10.41 -0.99 -15.96
C LEU A 14 11.76 -1.61 -15.57
N THR A 15 11.73 -2.47 -14.54
CA THR A 15 12.89 -3.26 -14.12
C THR A 15 12.45 -4.66 -13.73
N THR A 16 13.31 -5.63 -13.93
CA THR A 16 13.15 -7.00 -13.44
C THR A 16 13.91 -7.25 -12.13
N ASP A 17 14.70 -6.27 -11.67
CA ASP A 17 15.41 -6.39 -10.40
C ASP A 17 14.45 -6.13 -9.23
N PRO A 18 14.16 -7.14 -8.38
CA PRO A 18 13.29 -7.02 -7.23
C PRO A 18 13.96 -6.34 -6.02
N ASN A 19 15.27 -6.11 -6.09
CA ASN A 19 16.01 -5.57 -4.98
C ASN A 19 15.90 -4.04 -4.92
N VAL A 20 16.00 -3.53 -3.70
CA VAL A 20 16.11 -2.09 -3.42
C VAL A 20 17.39 -1.87 -2.63
N THR A 21 18.36 -1.19 -3.23
CA THR A 21 19.61 -0.83 -2.55
C THR A 21 19.49 0.58 -2.00
N LEU A 22 19.62 0.71 -0.68
CA LEU A 22 19.56 1.98 0.04
C LEU A 22 20.71 2.09 1.03
N ASN A 23 21.09 3.31 1.37
CA ASN A 23 21.95 3.57 2.50
C ASN A 23 21.22 3.25 3.81
N GLU A 24 21.90 2.74 4.82
CA GLU A 24 21.29 2.41 6.13
C GLU A 24 20.67 3.63 6.83
N CYS A 25 21.13 4.84 6.51
CA CYS A 25 20.56 6.09 7.01
C CYS A 25 19.30 6.55 6.26
N ALA A 26 18.77 5.77 5.29
CA ALA A 26 17.61 6.19 4.53
C ALA A 26 16.41 6.47 5.44
N CYS A 27 15.69 7.57 5.17
CA CYS A 27 14.56 8.03 5.98
C CYS A 27 13.48 6.96 6.17
N VAL A 28 13.26 6.11 5.17
CA VAL A 28 12.31 5.00 5.27
C VAL A 28 12.64 4.03 6.41
N PHE A 29 13.92 3.74 6.65
CA PHE A 29 14.32 2.83 7.72
C PHE A 29 14.24 3.46 9.10
N GLN A 30 14.60 4.72 9.21
CA GLN A 30 14.72 5.39 10.51
C GLN A 30 13.40 6.01 10.98
N TYR A 31 12.57 6.51 10.06
CA TYR A 31 11.37 7.31 10.39
C TYR A 31 10.10 6.84 9.68
N ALA A 32 10.14 5.67 9.04
CA ALA A 32 8.98 5.07 8.35
C ALA A 32 8.28 6.01 7.36
N GLN A 33 9.04 6.91 6.70
CA GLN A 33 8.49 7.81 5.70
C GLN A 33 8.18 7.05 4.41
N THR A 34 7.02 6.36 4.41
CA THR A 34 6.55 5.54 3.30
C THR A 34 5.03 5.48 3.25
N VAL A 35 4.49 5.49 2.02
CA VAL A 35 3.07 5.31 1.72
C VAL A 35 2.91 4.26 0.64
N PHE A 36 1.74 3.61 0.59
CA PHE A 36 1.52 2.56 -0.40
C PHE A 36 0.06 2.46 -0.81
N GLU A 37 -0.16 1.78 -1.92
CA GLU A 37 -1.48 1.43 -2.42
C GLU A 37 -1.60 -0.06 -2.68
N GLY A 38 -2.82 -0.52 -2.87
CA GLY A 38 -3.11 -1.89 -3.25
C GLY A 38 -4.33 -1.93 -4.15
N MET A 39 -4.17 -2.54 -5.30
CA MET A 39 -5.25 -2.80 -6.23
C MET A 39 -5.05 -4.16 -6.89
N LYS A 40 -6.00 -4.57 -7.70
CA LYS A 40 -5.95 -5.85 -8.38
C LYS A 40 -6.23 -5.67 -9.87
N ALA A 41 -5.61 -6.50 -10.70
CA ALA A 41 -6.00 -6.68 -12.08
C ALA A 41 -6.68 -8.04 -12.22
N TYR A 42 -7.73 -8.09 -13.02
CA TYR A 42 -8.63 -9.23 -13.21
C TYR A 42 -8.72 -9.57 -14.68
N THR A 43 -8.84 -10.86 -14.99
CA THR A 43 -9.27 -11.30 -16.32
C THR A 43 -10.79 -11.41 -16.32
N THR A 44 -11.45 -10.76 -17.29
CA THR A 44 -12.89 -10.85 -17.50
C THR A 44 -13.25 -12.10 -18.29
N GLU A 45 -14.55 -12.46 -18.36
CA GLU A 45 -15.03 -13.62 -19.10
C GLU A 45 -14.68 -13.61 -20.59
N ASP A 46 -14.66 -12.43 -21.20
CA ASP A 46 -14.28 -12.18 -22.59
C ASP A 46 -12.76 -12.02 -22.79
N GLY A 47 -11.95 -12.26 -21.76
CA GLY A 47 -10.49 -12.31 -21.81
C GLY A 47 -9.78 -10.95 -21.70
N HIS A 48 -10.51 -9.86 -21.43
CA HIS A 48 -9.87 -8.57 -21.16
C HIS A 48 -9.24 -8.52 -19.78
N ILE A 49 -8.16 -7.74 -19.62
CA ILE A 49 -7.55 -7.45 -18.32
C ILE A 49 -8.03 -6.07 -17.88
N VAL A 50 -8.65 -6.01 -16.72
CA VAL A 50 -9.22 -4.79 -16.15
C VAL A 50 -8.73 -4.53 -14.74
N THR A 51 -8.72 -3.26 -14.32
CA THR A 51 -8.52 -2.84 -12.93
C THR A 51 -9.62 -1.83 -12.56
N PHE A 52 -9.96 -1.76 -11.28
CA PHE A 52 -11.07 -0.94 -10.80
C PHE A 52 -10.56 0.37 -10.21
N ARG A 53 -10.98 1.51 -10.78
CA ARG A 53 -10.76 2.87 -10.28
C ARG A 53 -9.32 3.16 -9.82
N PRO A 54 -8.30 2.95 -10.67
CA PRO A 54 -6.91 3.28 -10.30
C PRO A 54 -6.70 4.78 -10.05
N ASP A 55 -7.56 5.64 -10.59
CA ASP A 55 -7.64 7.07 -10.33
C ASP A 55 -7.84 7.39 -8.84
N LEU A 56 -8.76 6.71 -8.16
CA LEU A 56 -8.99 6.89 -6.72
C LEU A 56 -7.83 6.37 -5.86
N ASN A 57 -7.11 5.35 -6.33
CA ASN A 57 -5.87 4.93 -5.68
C ASN A 57 -4.77 5.99 -5.83
N ALA A 58 -4.68 6.63 -7.01
CA ALA A 58 -3.73 7.72 -7.23
C ALA A 58 -4.01 8.91 -6.31
N GLU A 59 -5.27 9.34 -6.22
CA GLU A 59 -5.72 10.40 -5.31
C GLU A 59 -5.39 10.08 -3.84
N ARG A 60 -5.67 8.84 -3.39
CA ARG A 60 -5.37 8.42 -2.01
C ARG A 60 -3.88 8.35 -1.74
N LEU A 61 -3.06 7.88 -2.69
CA LEU A 61 -1.60 7.94 -2.56
C LEU A 61 -1.13 9.39 -2.42
N ALA A 62 -1.65 10.30 -3.25
CA ALA A 62 -1.31 11.72 -3.19
C ALA A 62 -1.67 12.34 -1.83
N ASN A 63 -2.86 12.03 -1.29
CA ASN A 63 -3.29 12.50 0.02
C ASN A 63 -2.42 11.94 1.16
N SER A 64 -2.07 10.66 1.08
CA SER A 64 -1.16 10.03 2.03
C SER A 64 0.25 10.64 1.98
N ALA A 65 0.75 10.91 0.77
CA ALA A 65 2.04 11.55 0.56
C ALA A 65 2.08 12.97 1.17
N ARG A 66 1.08 13.80 0.88
CA ARG A 66 0.97 15.16 1.45
C ARG A 66 1.00 15.15 2.98
N ARG A 67 0.30 14.21 3.62
CA ARG A 67 0.25 14.10 5.10
C ARG A 67 1.62 13.76 5.70
N LEU A 68 2.49 13.06 4.98
CA LEU A 68 3.85 12.71 5.42
C LEU A 68 4.94 13.61 4.81
N GLU A 69 4.55 14.80 4.29
CA GLU A 69 5.50 15.77 3.69
C GLU A 69 6.35 15.15 2.57
N MET A 70 5.74 14.27 1.77
CA MET A 70 6.37 13.63 0.62
C MET A 70 5.90 14.30 -0.67
N PRO A 71 6.73 14.37 -1.73
CA PRO A 71 6.31 14.90 -3.02
C PRO A 71 5.20 14.03 -3.62
N VAL A 72 4.17 14.67 -4.15
CA VAL A 72 3.09 13.95 -4.84
C VAL A 72 3.64 13.33 -6.13
N TYR A 73 3.40 12.04 -6.35
CA TYR A 73 3.58 11.43 -7.65
C TYR A 73 2.36 11.79 -8.52
N PRO A 74 2.53 12.34 -9.75
CA PRO A 74 1.42 12.82 -10.56
C PRO A 74 0.39 11.71 -10.82
N GLU A 75 -0.90 12.02 -10.68
CA GLU A 75 -1.98 11.03 -10.72
C GLU A 75 -2.15 10.40 -12.11
N ASP A 76 -1.97 11.19 -13.16
CA ASP A 76 -1.95 10.72 -14.55
C ASP A 76 -0.79 9.76 -14.80
N LYS A 77 0.41 10.09 -14.35
CA LYS A 77 1.59 9.22 -14.42
C LYS A 77 1.42 7.96 -13.57
N PHE A 78 0.72 8.05 -12.44
CA PHE A 78 0.41 6.87 -11.62
C PHE A 78 -0.44 5.87 -12.42
N VAL A 79 -1.53 6.33 -13.02
CA VAL A 79 -2.42 5.46 -13.82
C VAL A 79 -1.68 4.87 -15.02
N GLU A 80 -0.90 5.69 -15.73
CA GLU A 80 -0.05 5.22 -16.82
C GLU A 80 0.94 4.13 -16.37
N ALA A 81 1.62 4.35 -15.24
CA ALA A 81 2.57 3.39 -14.68
C ALA A 81 1.90 2.07 -14.27
N ILE A 82 0.67 2.12 -13.72
CA ILE A 82 -0.14 0.93 -13.42
C ILE A 82 -0.43 0.14 -14.69
N VAL A 83 -0.95 0.79 -15.72
CA VAL A 83 -1.27 0.15 -17.01
C VAL A 83 -0.02 -0.46 -17.64
N LYS A 84 1.09 0.29 -17.66
CA LYS A 84 2.38 -0.19 -18.19
C LYS A 84 2.90 -1.41 -17.43
N THR A 85 2.79 -1.41 -16.10
CA THR A 85 3.25 -2.51 -15.26
C THR A 85 2.36 -3.75 -15.45
N ILE A 86 1.04 -3.61 -15.50
CA ILE A 86 0.12 -4.74 -15.74
C ILE A 86 0.38 -5.33 -17.13
N ASN A 87 0.53 -4.50 -18.16
CA ASN A 87 0.81 -4.98 -19.52
C ASN A 87 2.13 -5.74 -19.62
N ALA A 88 3.17 -5.31 -18.92
CA ALA A 88 4.45 -6.02 -18.85
C ALA A 88 4.35 -7.38 -18.13
N ASN A 89 3.30 -7.58 -17.33
CA ASN A 89 3.05 -8.77 -16.53
C ASN A 89 1.74 -9.50 -16.92
N LYS A 90 1.19 -9.24 -18.10
CA LYS A 90 -0.10 -9.75 -18.53
C LYS A 90 -0.22 -11.28 -18.47
N GLU A 91 0.87 -11.99 -18.71
CA GLU A 91 0.93 -13.47 -18.68
C GLU A 91 0.78 -14.03 -17.27
N TYR A 92 0.99 -13.19 -16.24
CA TYR A 92 0.84 -13.57 -14.83
C TYR A 92 -0.52 -13.17 -14.24
N VAL A 93 -1.40 -12.53 -15.04
CA VAL A 93 -2.78 -12.25 -14.59
C VAL A 93 -3.55 -13.56 -14.60
N PRO A 94 -4.07 -14.04 -13.45
CA PRO A 94 -4.77 -15.32 -13.40
C PRO A 94 -6.02 -15.32 -14.28
N PRO A 95 -6.39 -16.50 -14.85
CA PRO A 95 -7.52 -16.59 -15.75
C PRO A 95 -8.86 -16.35 -15.04
N TYR A 96 -9.87 -15.94 -15.81
CA TYR A 96 -11.24 -15.81 -15.34
C TYR A 96 -11.75 -17.11 -14.68
N GLY A 97 -12.50 -16.99 -13.61
CA GLY A 97 -13.05 -18.14 -12.87
C GLY A 97 -12.09 -18.84 -11.92
N SER A 98 -10.79 -18.51 -11.92
CA SER A 98 -9.81 -19.12 -11.01
C SER A 98 -9.96 -18.68 -9.55
N GLY A 99 -10.68 -17.58 -9.28
CA GLY A 99 -10.75 -16.93 -7.97
C GLY A 99 -9.46 -16.18 -7.56
N ALA A 100 -8.41 -16.27 -8.38
CA ALA A 100 -7.15 -15.56 -8.17
C ALA A 100 -7.08 -14.27 -9.00
N THR A 101 -6.18 -13.38 -8.64
CA THR A 101 -6.01 -12.06 -9.28
C THR A 101 -4.54 -11.67 -9.30
N LEU A 102 -4.16 -10.71 -10.15
CA LEU A 102 -2.85 -10.09 -10.04
C LEU A 102 -2.94 -8.91 -9.04
N TYR A 103 -2.29 -9.04 -7.90
CA TYR A 103 -2.15 -7.95 -6.96
C TYR A 103 -1.11 -6.95 -7.44
N VAL A 104 -1.44 -5.67 -7.39
CA VAL A 104 -0.57 -4.56 -7.79
C VAL A 104 -0.33 -3.68 -6.57
N ARG A 105 0.95 -3.51 -6.20
CA ARG A 105 1.41 -2.74 -5.05
C ARG A 105 2.24 -1.53 -5.46
N PRO A 106 1.62 -0.36 -5.70
CA PRO A 106 2.35 0.90 -5.75
C PRO A 106 2.80 1.30 -4.34
N TYR A 107 4.01 1.85 -4.23
CA TYR A 107 4.52 2.38 -2.96
C TYR A 107 5.58 3.44 -3.22
N MET A 108 5.73 4.33 -2.25
CA MET A 108 6.68 5.43 -2.31
C MET A 108 7.35 5.59 -0.95
N PHE A 109 8.64 5.93 -0.94
CA PHE A 109 9.41 6.08 0.29
C PHE A 109 10.55 7.08 0.14
N GLY A 110 10.94 7.67 1.28
CA GLY A 110 12.11 8.55 1.39
C GLY A 110 13.40 7.74 1.32
N SER A 111 14.26 8.04 0.33
CA SER A 111 15.50 7.30 0.03
C SER A 111 16.77 8.04 0.43
N SER A 112 16.69 9.32 0.79
CA SER A 112 17.85 10.11 1.20
C SER A 112 18.57 9.51 2.41
N ALA A 113 19.88 9.51 2.37
CA ALA A 113 20.76 9.07 3.46
C ALA A 113 20.94 10.19 4.50
N VAL A 114 19.91 10.44 5.30
CA VAL A 114 19.89 11.53 6.29
C VAL A 114 19.35 11.05 7.63
N ILE A 115 20.14 11.23 8.69
CA ILE A 115 19.68 11.07 10.07
C ILE A 115 19.14 12.41 10.58
N GLY A 116 17.82 12.47 10.77
CA GLY A 116 17.14 13.67 11.27
C GLY A 116 15.65 13.59 10.99
N VAL A 117 14.82 14.06 11.94
CA VAL A 117 13.36 14.07 11.79
C VAL A 117 12.97 15.24 10.89
N LYS A 118 13.10 15.03 9.59
CA LYS A 118 12.71 15.98 8.53
C LYS A 118 12.28 15.19 7.30
N PRO A 119 11.56 15.82 6.35
CA PRO A 119 11.27 15.21 5.05
C PRO A 119 12.56 14.82 4.33
N ALA A 120 12.54 13.71 3.60
CA ALA A 120 13.63 13.31 2.73
C ALA A 120 13.80 14.33 1.57
N ASP A 121 15.00 14.39 1.01
CA ASP A 121 15.27 15.21 -0.18
C ASP A 121 15.12 14.40 -1.47
N GLU A 122 15.22 13.06 -1.37
CA GLU A 122 15.06 12.12 -2.48
C GLU A 122 14.05 11.04 -2.12
N TYR A 123 13.28 10.58 -3.12
CA TYR A 123 12.25 9.55 -2.97
C TYR A 123 12.27 8.57 -4.14
N GLN A 124 11.75 7.37 -3.90
CA GLN A 124 11.43 6.44 -4.97
C GLN A 124 9.94 6.11 -4.97
N PHE A 125 9.35 6.06 -6.16
CA PHE A 125 8.06 5.46 -6.43
C PHE A 125 8.27 4.14 -7.17
N ARG A 126 7.65 3.06 -6.69
CA ARG A 126 7.82 1.72 -7.24
C ARG A 126 6.47 1.01 -7.33
N ILE A 127 6.35 0.12 -8.29
CA ILE A 127 5.20 -0.77 -8.41
C ILE A 127 5.73 -2.20 -8.51
N LEU A 128 5.22 -3.10 -7.68
CA LEU A 128 5.42 -4.53 -7.82
C LEU A 128 4.10 -5.24 -8.05
N THR A 129 4.14 -6.41 -8.70
CA THR A 129 2.97 -7.25 -8.92
C THR A 129 3.23 -8.67 -8.45
N THR A 130 2.18 -9.35 -7.99
CA THR A 130 2.22 -10.77 -7.64
C THR A 130 0.85 -11.41 -7.82
N PRO A 131 0.75 -12.61 -8.41
CA PRO A 131 -0.50 -13.37 -8.38
C PRO A 131 -0.87 -13.74 -6.94
N VAL A 132 -2.16 -13.57 -6.60
CA VAL A 132 -2.68 -13.88 -5.27
C VAL A 132 -3.98 -14.69 -5.39
N GLY A 133 -4.17 -15.65 -4.51
CA GLY A 133 -5.42 -16.35 -4.33
C GLY A 133 -6.44 -15.51 -3.54
N PRO A 134 -7.63 -16.08 -3.23
CA PRO A 134 -8.62 -15.42 -2.40
C PRO A 134 -8.03 -15.14 -1.02
N TYR A 135 -8.37 -13.95 -0.45
CA TYR A 135 -7.89 -13.52 0.86
C TYR A 135 -8.26 -14.51 1.96
N PHE A 136 -9.53 -14.95 1.98
CA PHE A 136 -9.99 -16.01 2.88
C PHE A 136 -9.99 -17.36 2.15
N LYS A 137 -9.13 -18.28 2.58
CA LYS A 137 -8.98 -19.63 1.99
C LYS A 137 -10.26 -20.47 2.02
N GLY A 138 -11.20 -20.15 2.92
CA GLY A 138 -12.48 -20.86 3.07
C GLY A 138 -13.63 -20.28 2.22
N GLY A 139 -13.40 -19.27 1.38
CA GLY A 139 -14.45 -18.55 0.66
C GLY A 139 -15.26 -17.62 1.56
N ALA A 140 -16.48 -17.29 1.18
CA ALA A 140 -17.38 -16.42 1.94
C ALA A 140 -17.98 -17.17 3.15
N LYS A 141 -17.24 -17.24 4.25
CA LYS A 141 -17.66 -17.81 5.53
C LYS A 141 -17.66 -16.72 6.59
N PRO A 142 -18.54 -16.83 7.61
CA PRO A 142 -18.45 -15.98 8.80
C PRO A 142 -17.06 -16.11 9.44
N ILE A 143 -16.53 -14.99 9.93
CA ILE A 143 -15.28 -14.91 10.68
C ILE A 143 -15.57 -14.40 12.08
N THR A 144 -14.69 -14.75 13.01
CA THR A 144 -14.73 -14.25 14.39
C THR A 144 -13.80 -13.06 14.54
N ILE A 145 -14.31 -11.99 15.13
CA ILE A 145 -13.56 -10.73 15.28
C ILE A 145 -13.47 -10.39 16.77
N LYS A 146 -12.24 -10.10 17.23
CA LYS A 146 -11.99 -9.54 18.56
C LYS A 146 -12.11 -8.02 18.51
N ILE A 147 -12.81 -7.41 19.45
CA ILE A 147 -12.72 -5.96 19.68
C ILE A 147 -11.40 -5.69 20.39
N SER A 148 -10.57 -4.85 19.79
CA SER A 148 -9.22 -4.54 20.29
C SER A 148 -9.27 -3.52 21.43
N ASP A 149 -8.43 -3.73 22.44
CA ASP A 149 -8.15 -2.75 23.49
C ASP A 149 -7.07 -1.73 23.09
N PHE A 150 -6.51 -1.90 21.89
CA PHE A 150 -5.47 -1.02 21.36
C PHE A 150 -6.05 -0.05 20.35
N ASP A 151 -5.59 1.21 20.39
CA ASP A 151 -5.90 2.20 19.36
C ASP A 151 -5.07 1.94 18.11
N ARG A 152 -5.70 2.13 16.93
CA ARG A 152 -5.01 2.12 15.63
C ARG A 152 -4.91 3.52 15.04
N ALA A 153 -5.89 4.37 15.27
CA ALA A 153 -6.00 5.69 14.69
C ALA A 153 -6.32 6.72 15.78
N ALA A 154 -5.38 7.62 16.05
CA ALA A 154 -5.64 8.77 16.90
C ALA A 154 -6.48 9.82 16.13
N PRO A 155 -7.35 10.60 16.79
CA PRO A 155 -8.25 11.57 16.14
C PRO A 155 -7.57 12.58 15.20
N HIS A 156 -6.34 12.99 15.52
CA HIS A 156 -5.52 13.90 14.71
C HIS A 156 -4.22 13.25 14.22
N GLY A 157 -4.17 11.92 14.23
CA GLY A 157 -3.01 11.13 13.83
C GLY A 157 -2.96 10.84 12.34
N THR A 158 -2.49 9.65 12.01
CA THR A 158 -2.25 9.17 10.64
C THR A 158 -3.19 8.06 10.19
N GLY A 159 -4.22 7.74 10.98
CA GLY A 159 -5.14 6.64 10.70
C GLY A 159 -5.87 6.75 9.35
N HIS A 160 -6.12 7.98 8.89
CA HIS A 160 -6.81 8.29 7.64
C HIS A 160 -5.92 8.15 6.38
N ILE A 161 -4.63 7.87 6.52
CA ILE A 161 -3.72 7.68 5.38
C ILE A 161 -3.25 6.24 5.26
N LYS A 162 -2.86 5.86 4.04
CA LYS A 162 -2.34 4.52 3.76
C LYS A 162 -0.81 4.49 3.87
N ALA A 163 -0.33 4.43 5.12
CA ALA A 163 1.09 4.48 5.47
C ALA A 163 1.53 3.24 6.25
N GLY A 164 2.75 2.77 6.02
CA GLY A 164 3.30 1.56 6.65
C GLY A 164 3.28 1.60 8.17
N LEU A 165 3.49 2.77 8.77
CA LEU A 165 3.48 2.97 10.22
C LEU A 165 2.14 2.53 10.88
N ASN A 166 0.99 2.77 10.22
CA ASN A 166 -0.31 2.34 10.72
C ASN A 166 -0.46 0.82 10.77
N TYR A 167 0.19 0.12 9.85
CA TYR A 167 0.16 -1.34 9.77
C TYR A 167 1.11 -1.98 10.77
N ALA A 168 2.31 -1.44 10.94
CA ALA A 168 3.23 -1.88 11.96
C ALA A 168 2.61 -1.74 13.37
N MET A 169 1.93 -0.64 13.64
CA MET A 169 1.20 -0.40 14.89
C MET A 169 0.09 -1.43 15.16
N SER A 170 -0.49 -2.00 14.10
CA SER A 170 -1.58 -2.99 14.18
C SER A 170 -1.09 -4.41 14.49
N LEU A 171 0.20 -4.72 14.37
CA LEU A 171 0.72 -6.10 14.43
C LEU A 171 0.47 -6.77 15.80
N HIS A 172 0.65 -6.05 16.90
CA HIS A 172 0.44 -6.62 18.23
C HIS A 172 -1.01 -7.06 18.44
N ALA A 173 -1.97 -6.23 18.07
CA ALA A 173 -3.38 -6.52 18.21
C ALA A 173 -3.82 -7.74 17.39
N ILE A 174 -3.41 -7.84 16.11
CA ILE A 174 -3.79 -8.97 15.28
C ILE A 174 -3.13 -10.28 15.72
N VAL A 175 -1.86 -10.25 16.12
CA VAL A 175 -1.15 -11.43 16.63
C VAL A 175 -1.81 -11.95 17.91
N THR A 176 -2.20 -11.03 18.83
CA THR A 176 -2.91 -11.39 20.06
C THR A 176 -4.29 -11.97 19.76
N ALA A 177 -5.06 -11.36 18.86
CA ALA A 177 -6.36 -11.87 18.45
C ALA A 177 -6.26 -13.29 17.86
N HIS A 178 -5.31 -13.54 16.97
CA HIS A 178 -5.07 -14.87 16.41
C HIS A 178 -4.65 -15.90 17.46
N ALA A 179 -3.82 -15.51 18.43
CA ALA A 179 -3.41 -16.40 19.52
C ALA A 179 -4.59 -16.81 20.43
N GLU A 180 -5.61 -15.97 20.52
CA GLU A 180 -6.86 -16.23 21.26
C GLU A 180 -7.91 -16.96 20.39
N GLY A 181 -7.62 -17.27 19.12
CA GLY A 181 -8.50 -18.03 18.23
C GLY A 181 -9.49 -17.19 17.42
N TYR A 182 -9.31 -15.88 17.36
CA TYR A 182 -10.08 -15.01 16.47
C TYR A 182 -9.42 -14.94 15.09
N ASP A 183 -10.25 -14.72 14.05
CA ASP A 183 -9.76 -14.60 12.66
C ASP A 183 -9.22 -13.21 12.34
N GLU A 184 -9.75 -12.17 13.02
CA GLU A 184 -9.39 -10.77 12.80
C GLU A 184 -9.66 -9.93 14.06
N ASN A 185 -9.28 -8.67 14.07
CA ASN A 185 -9.62 -7.73 15.13
C ASN A 185 -10.26 -6.45 14.58
N MET A 186 -11.11 -5.84 15.39
CA MET A 186 -11.76 -4.56 15.14
C MET A 186 -11.19 -3.52 16.09
N TYR A 187 -10.84 -2.36 15.55
CA TYR A 187 -10.45 -1.20 16.32
C TYR A 187 -11.66 -0.29 16.53
N LEU A 188 -11.73 0.32 17.69
CA LEU A 188 -12.72 1.33 18.01
C LEU A 188 -12.15 2.73 17.76
N ASP A 189 -13.02 3.71 17.58
CA ASP A 189 -12.63 5.11 17.61
C ASP A 189 -12.05 5.47 18.99
N ALA A 190 -10.87 6.06 19.01
CA ALA A 190 -10.13 6.35 20.25
C ALA A 190 -10.83 7.40 21.16
N CYS A 191 -11.76 8.16 20.62
CA CYS A 191 -12.50 9.19 21.37
C CYS A 191 -13.89 8.71 21.80
N LEU A 192 -14.61 8.06 20.89
CA LEU A 192 -16.00 7.71 21.08
C LEU A 192 -16.22 6.26 21.55
N LEU A 193 -15.18 5.41 21.46
CA LEU A 193 -15.24 3.97 21.76
C LEU A 193 -16.28 3.20 20.92
N TYR A 194 -16.57 3.71 19.73
CA TYR A 194 -17.37 3.05 18.70
C TYR A 194 -16.50 2.52 17.58
N THR A 195 -17.10 1.80 16.61
CA THR A 195 -16.40 1.39 15.40
C THR A 195 -15.93 2.62 14.64
N SER A 196 -14.68 2.57 14.16
CA SER A 196 -14.09 3.65 13.37
C SER A 196 -14.78 3.79 12.02
N ASP A 197 -15.05 5.02 11.60
CA ASP A 197 -15.51 5.38 10.26
C ASP A 197 -14.34 5.49 9.24
N ALA A 198 -13.17 4.99 9.57
CA ALA A 198 -11.94 5.12 8.77
C ALA A 198 -11.94 4.25 7.50
#